data_fd4b596f6871789987448f6ae23736ba
#
_entry.id   fd4b596f6871789987448f6ae23736ba
#
_cell.length_a   1.000
_cell.length_b   1.000
_cell.length_c   1.000
_cell.angle_alpha   90.00
_cell.angle_beta   90.00
_cell.angle_gamma   90.00
#
_symmetry.space_group_name_H-M   'P 1'
#
loop_
_entity.id
_entity.type
_entity.pdbx_description
1 polymer ?
#
loop_
_entity_poly.entity_id
_entity_poly.type
_entity_poly.pdbx_seq_one_letter_code
_entity_poly.pdbx_strand_id
1 'polypeptide(L)' 'MTRRRGMDRDAASFGAIIRRLREAKGWNLLQFGRKADMHPTYLGCLERGDNTPSLTCLLHLAKVLDVEAWTIIAEIEGI' A
#
# COMPACT_ATOMS: atom_id res chain seq x y z
N MET A 1 -7.08 2.15 24.56
CA MET A 1 -6.00 2.97 24.02
C MET A 1 -6.47 3.70 22.77
N THR A 2 -6.28 4.99 22.75
CA THR A 2 -6.73 5.79 21.62
C THR A 2 -5.79 5.62 20.43
N ARG A 3 -6.37 5.52 19.25
CA ARG A 3 -5.60 5.42 18.02
C ARG A 3 -4.83 6.72 17.80
N ARG A 4 -3.56 6.62 17.45
CA ARG A 4 -2.71 7.78 17.24
C ARG A 4 -2.89 8.32 15.83
N ARG A 5 -2.82 9.65 15.72
CA ARG A 5 -2.88 10.30 14.40
C ARG A 5 -1.77 9.82 13.47
N GLY A 6 -0.57 9.55 14.02
CA GLY A 6 0.55 9.05 13.24
C GLY A 6 0.24 7.73 12.56
N MET A 7 -0.48 6.83 13.26
CA MET A 7 -0.87 5.55 12.68
C MET A 7 -1.80 5.73 11.50
N ASP A 8 -2.78 6.63 11.62
CA ASP A 8 -3.71 6.92 10.53
C ASP A 8 -2.99 7.56 9.35
N ARG A 9 -2.05 8.44 9.65
CA ARG A 9 -1.24 9.12 8.64
C ARG A 9 -0.34 8.15 7.91
N ASP A 10 0.24 7.19 8.63
CA ASP A 10 1.11 6.17 8.04
C ASP A 10 0.34 5.26 7.10
N ALA A 11 -0.87 4.85 7.49
CA ALA A 11 -1.72 4.04 6.64
C ALA A 11 -2.12 4.80 5.37
N ALA A 12 -2.45 6.08 5.50
CA ALA A 12 -2.79 6.93 4.36
C ALA A 12 -1.60 7.12 3.44
N SER A 13 -0.40 7.32 4.01
CA SER A 13 0.84 7.46 3.24
C SER A 13 1.15 6.19 2.47
N PHE A 14 1.04 5.03 3.13
CA PHE A 14 1.24 3.75 2.47
C PHE A 14 0.25 3.58 1.31
N GLY A 15 -1.03 3.87 1.54
CA GLY A 15 -2.06 3.74 0.52
C GLY A 15 -1.79 4.62 -0.69
N ALA A 16 -1.39 5.86 -0.48
CA ALA A 16 -1.07 6.79 -1.56
C ALA A 16 0.15 6.30 -2.37
N ILE A 17 1.13 5.73 -1.70
CA ILE A 17 2.34 5.22 -2.36
C ILE A 17 1.99 4.02 -3.25
N ILE A 18 1.25 3.04 -2.74
CA ILE A 18 0.93 1.86 -3.56
C ILE A 18 0.01 2.23 -4.72
N ARG A 19 -0.89 3.20 -4.52
CA ARG A 19 -1.73 3.68 -5.62
C ARG A 19 -0.88 4.31 -6.72
N ARG A 20 0.06 5.16 -6.35
CA ARG A 20 0.95 5.80 -7.32
C ARG A 20 1.76 4.75 -8.08
N LEU A 21 2.29 3.75 -7.37
CA LEU A 21 3.08 2.70 -8.00
C LEU A 21 2.21 1.82 -8.91
N ARG A 22 0.98 1.54 -8.49
CA ARG A 22 0.02 0.81 -9.32
C ARG A 22 -0.29 1.57 -10.60
N GLU A 23 -0.58 2.85 -10.47
CA GLU A 23 -0.94 3.70 -11.62
C GLU A 23 0.25 3.84 -12.58
N ALA A 24 1.45 3.89 -12.05
CA ALA A 24 2.66 3.93 -12.86
C ALA A 24 2.83 2.67 -13.72
N LYS A 25 2.30 1.54 -13.24
CA LYS A 25 2.28 0.29 -14.02
C LYS A 25 1.15 0.24 -15.04
N GLY A 26 0.24 1.20 -15.01
CA GLY A 26 -0.93 1.21 -15.87
C GLY A 26 -2.02 0.24 -15.44
N TRP A 27 -2.01 -0.21 -14.20
CA TRP A 27 -3.00 -1.17 -13.70
C TRP A 27 -4.18 -0.48 -13.04
N ASN A 28 -5.39 -1.00 -13.28
CA ASN A 28 -6.54 -0.67 -12.46
C ASN A 28 -6.55 -1.60 -11.23
N LEU A 29 -7.49 -1.39 -10.31
CA LEU A 29 -7.55 -2.20 -9.09
C LEU A 29 -7.81 -3.68 -9.37
N LEU A 30 -8.59 -3.99 -10.40
CA LEU A 30 -8.86 -5.38 -10.78
C LEU A 30 -7.57 -6.06 -11.24
N GLN A 31 -6.80 -5.39 -12.09
CA GLN A 31 -5.52 -5.92 -12.57
C GLN A 31 -4.53 -6.08 -11.42
N PHE A 32 -4.47 -5.10 -10.52
CA PHE A 32 -3.61 -5.17 -9.34
C PHE A 32 -4.00 -6.36 -8.46
N GLY A 33 -5.30 -6.56 -8.25
CA GLY A 33 -5.78 -7.69 -7.47
C GLY A 33 -5.35 -9.04 -8.06
N ARG A 34 -5.42 -9.16 -9.38
CA ARG A 34 -4.97 -10.37 -10.07
C ARG A 34 -3.46 -10.59 -9.90
N LYS A 35 -2.68 -9.53 -10.04
CA LYS A 35 -1.22 -9.60 -9.88
C LYS A 35 -0.82 -9.95 -8.46
N ALA A 36 -1.53 -9.40 -7.48
CA ALA A 36 -1.22 -9.60 -6.07
C ALA A 36 -1.92 -10.82 -5.47
N ASP A 37 -2.84 -11.43 -6.20
CA ASP A 37 -3.70 -12.49 -5.68
C ASP A 37 -4.46 -12.02 -4.44
N MET A 38 -5.02 -10.83 -4.54
CA MET A 38 -5.77 -10.18 -3.46
C MET A 38 -7.05 -9.59 -4.02
N HIS A 39 -8.07 -9.50 -3.16
CA HIS A 39 -9.33 -8.92 -3.58
C HIS A 39 -9.16 -7.42 -3.87
N PRO A 40 -9.66 -6.93 -5.04
CA PRO A 40 -9.49 -5.51 -5.37
C PRO A 40 -10.16 -4.56 -4.40
N THR A 41 -11.26 -4.98 -3.75
CA THR A 41 -11.92 -4.16 -2.73
C THR A 41 -10.99 -3.91 -1.54
N TYR A 42 -10.26 -4.93 -1.09
CA TYR A 42 -9.32 -4.78 0.00
C TYR A 42 -8.15 -3.87 -0.40
N LEU A 43 -7.64 -4.04 -1.62
CA LEU A 43 -6.60 -3.16 -2.14
C LEU A 43 -7.07 -1.71 -2.20
N GLY A 44 -8.32 -1.48 -2.59
CA GLY A 44 -8.91 -0.14 -2.57
C GLY A 44 -8.94 0.44 -1.16
N CYS A 45 -9.27 -0.37 -0.17
CA CYS A 45 -9.24 0.05 1.24
C CYS A 45 -7.83 0.44 1.68
N LEU A 46 -6.82 -0.33 1.28
CA LEU A 46 -5.44 0.00 1.59
C LEU A 46 -5.02 1.31 0.93
N GLU A 47 -5.40 1.52 -0.33
CA GLU A 47 -5.05 2.74 -1.05
C GLU A 47 -5.68 3.99 -0.44
N ARG A 48 -6.87 3.86 0.13
CA ARG A 48 -7.54 4.98 0.81
C ARG A 48 -7.05 5.20 2.25
N GLY A 49 -6.23 4.29 2.77
CA GLY A 49 -5.78 4.38 4.15
C GLY A 49 -6.81 3.91 5.17
N ASP A 50 -7.85 3.21 4.73
CA ASP A 50 -8.89 2.68 5.62
C ASP A 50 -8.39 1.53 6.47
N ASN A 51 -7.39 0.80 5.98
CA ASN A 51 -6.78 -0.33 6.67
C ASN A 51 -5.28 -0.18 6.71
N THR A 52 -4.67 -0.68 7.79
CA THR A 52 -3.22 -0.75 7.92
C THR A 52 -2.76 -2.11 7.42
N PRO A 53 -1.79 -2.17 6.51
CA PRO A 53 -1.31 -3.47 6.04
C PRO A 53 -0.52 -4.19 7.13
N SER A 54 -0.56 -5.53 7.11
CA SER A 54 0.38 -6.30 7.88
C SER A 54 1.77 -6.16 7.26
N LEU A 55 2.79 -6.49 8.02
CA LEU A 55 4.16 -6.51 7.48
C LEU A 55 4.26 -7.43 6.27
N THR A 56 3.66 -8.62 6.37
CA THR A 56 3.66 -9.59 5.27
C THR A 56 2.99 -9.03 4.03
N CYS A 57 1.86 -8.35 4.22
CA CYS A 57 1.13 -7.74 3.11
C CYS A 57 1.98 -6.65 2.44
N LEU A 58 2.63 -5.81 3.24
CA LEU A 58 3.49 -4.74 2.70
C LEU A 58 4.63 -5.32 1.86
N LEU A 59 5.30 -6.35 2.38
CA LEU A 59 6.39 -7.01 1.67
C LEU A 59 5.91 -7.65 0.38
N HIS A 60 4.74 -8.29 0.42
CA HIS A 60 4.14 -8.92 -0.76
C HIS A 60 3.82 -7.89 -1.85
N LEU A 61 3.18 -6.78 -1.46
CA LEU A 61 2.82 -5.73 -2.42
C LEU A 61 4.06 -5.06 -3.02
N ALA A 62 5.12 -4.89 -2.24
CA ALA A 62 6.37 -4.35 -2.77
C ALA A 62 6.91 -5.24 -3.88
N LYS A 63 6.87 -6.55 -3.70
CA LYS A 63 7.31 -7.50 -4.74
C LYS A 63 6.43 -7.40 -5.98
N VAL A 64 5.12 -7.36 -5.80
CA VAL A 64 4.18 -7.26 -6.92
C VAL A 64 4.42 -5.98 -7.71
N LEU A 65 4.70 -4.89 -7.01
CA LEU A 65 4.97 -3.59 -7.63
C LEU A 65 6.41 -3.43 -8.11
N ASP A 66 7.24 -4.44 -7.89
CA ASP A 66 8.63 -4.48 -8.33
C ASP A 66 9.47 -3.35 -7.73
N VAL A 67 9.29 -3.12 -6.44
CA VAL A 67 10.09 -2.15 -5.68
C VAL A 67 10.62 -2.80 -4.41
N GLU A 68 11.71 -2.25 -3.89
CA GLU A 68 12.23 -2.65 -2.60
C GLU A 68 11.34 -2.11 -1.49
N ALA A 69 10.94 -2.97 -0.54
CA ALA A 69 10.04 -2.56 0.53
C ALA A 69 10.59 -1.39 1.34
N TRP A 70 11.92 -1.33 1.55
CA TRP A 70 12.52 -0.26 2.32
C TRP A 70 12.29 1.12 1.68
N THR A 71 12.14 1.19 0.35
CA THR A 71 11.86 2.47 -0.32
C THR A 71 10.48 2.99 0.04
N ILE A 72 9.51 2.09 0.20
CA ILE A 72 8.17 2.47 0.66
C ILE A 72 8.24 3.00 2.09
N ILE A 73 8.93 2.28 2.96
CA ILE A 73 9.09 2.69 4.36
C ILE A 73 9.79 4.03 4.47
N ALA A 74 10.87 4.22 3.70
CA ALA A 74 11.63 5.47 3.70
C ALA A 74 10.73 6.65 3.29
N GLU A 75 9.88 6.45 2.29
CA GLU A 75 8.98 7.51 1.84
C GLU A 75 7.93 7.84 2.91
N ILE A 76 7.41 6.82 3.61
CA ILE A 76 6.47 7.04 4.72
C ILE A 76 7.14 7.86 5.81
N GLU A 77 8.39 7.56 6.12
CA GLU A 77 9.15 8.27 7.16
C GLU A 77 9.64 9.64 6.70
N GLY A 78 9.57 9.94 5.43
CA GLY A 78 10.04 11.21 4.89
C GLY A 78 11.54 11.29 4.71
N ILE A 79 12.17 10.16 4.52
CA ILE A 79 13.62 10.08 4.33
C ILE A 79 13.99 10.17 2.86
#